data_151b3b684c5641d86507109bc1342bb6
#
_entry.id   151b3b684c5641d86507109bc1342bb6
#
_cell.length_a   1.000
_cell.length_b   1.000
_cell.length_c   1.000
_cell.angle_alpha   90.00
_cell.angle_beta   90.00
_cell.angle_gamma   90.00
#
_symmetry.space_group_name_H-M   'P 1'
#
loop_
_entity.id
_entity.type
_entity.pdbx_description
1 polymer ?
#
loop_
_entity_poly.entity_id
_entity_poly.type
_entity_poly.pdbx_seq_one_letter_code
_entity_poly.pdbx_strand_id
1 'polypeptide(L)'
;MSRIVVSQFVTLDGVFEDPGGSEGIDRGGWAFRYERGEEGDRFKLDEVMAADGLLLGRITYAGFAAAWPSRTDEFGFADKFNTMPK
;
A
#
# COMPACT_ATOMS: atom_id res chain seq x y z
N MET A 1 11.91 17.73 11.45
CA MET A 1 11.13 17.04 12.49
C MET A 1 10.63 15.70 11.95
N SER A 2 10.89 14.64 12.69
CA SER A 2 10.42 13.30 12.29
C SER A 2 8.99 13.09 12.75
N ARG A 3 8.21 12.38 11.94
CA ARG A 3 6.84 12.00 12.29
C ARG A 3 6.51 10.63 11.73
N ILE A 4 5.55 9.97 12.34
CA ILE A 4 5.02 8.71 11.84
C ILE A 4 3.64 8.98 11.25
N VAL A 5 3.45 8.53 10.01
CA VAL A 5 2.16 8.61 9.34
C VAL A 5 1.61 7.18 9.22
N VAL A 6 0.39 6.97 9.70
CA VAL A 6 -0.28 5.67 9.58
C VAL A 6 -1.21 5.72 8.37
N SER A 7 -1.01 4.79 7.45
CA SER A 7 -1.83 4.67 6.24
C SER A 7 -2.42 3.27 6.18
N GLN A 8 -3.73 3.17 6.11
CA GLN A 8 -4.41 1.89 6.17
C GLN A 8 -5.68 1.90 5.34
N PHE A 9 -5.83 0.90 4.48
CA PHE A 9 -7.13 0.62 3.89
C PHE A 9 -8.04 0.05 4.96
N VAL A 10 -9.24 0.62 5.09
CA VAL A 10 -10.19 0.21 6.12
C VAL A 10 -11.62 0.40 5.61
N THR A 11 -12.49 -0.53 5.92
CA THR A 11 -13.91 -0.39 5.58
C THR A 11 -14.61 0.53 6.58
N LEU A 12 -15.83 0.95 6.26
CA LEU A 12 -16.60 1.82 7.16
C LEU A 12 -16.90 1.18 8.50
N ASP A 13 -17.00 -0.14 8.55
CA ASP A 13 -17.22 -0.89 9.78
C ASP A 13 -15.93 -1.39 10.46
N GLY A 14 -14.78 -0.89 10.00
CA GLY A 14 -13.51 -1.09 10.70
C GLY A 14 -12.70 -2.32 10.29
N VAL A 15 -13.05 -2.99 9.19
CA VAL A 15 -12.28 -4.14 8.72
C VAL A 15 -11.05 -3.64 7.96
N PHE A 16 -9.87 -4.13 8.32
CA PHE A 16 -8.62 -3.77 7.65
C PHE A 16 -7.80 -4.99 7.22
N GLU A 17 -8.30 -6.20 7.41
CA GLU A 17 -7.58 -7.43 7.09
C GLU A 17 -7.65 -7.73 5.59
N ASP A 18 -6.52 -8.14 5.03
CA ASP A 18 -6.36 -8.63 3.66
C ASP A 18 -7.04 -7.78 2.57
N PRO A 19 -6.79 -6.47 2.53
CA PRO A 19 -7.42 -5.63 1.52
C PRO A 19 -7.04 -6.03 0.09
N GLY A 20 -5.83 -6.56 -0.10
CA GLY A 20 -5.31 -6.96 -1.41
C GLY A 20 -5.60 -8.39 -1.83
N GLY A 21 -6.07 -9.24 -0.92
CA GLY A 21 -6.46 -10.62 -1.23
C GLY A 21 -5.35 -11.65 -1.21
N SER A 22 -4.10 -11.26 -0.89
CA SER A 22 -2.96 -12.19 -0.94
C SER A 22 -2.84 -13.07 0.29
N GLU A 23 -3.56 -12.78 1.36
CA GLU A 23 -3.51 -13.55 2.61
C GLU A 23 -4.49 -14.71 2.64
N GLY A 24 -5.39 -14.78 1.65
CA GLY A 24 -6.27 -15.93 1.45
C GLY A 24 -7.45 -16.05 2.40
N ILE A 25 -7.82 -14.97 3.08
CA ILE A 25 -9.01 -15.02 3.94
C ILE A 25 -10.29 -14.99 3.08
N ASP A 26 -11.37 -15.50 3.65
CA ASP A 26 -12.69 -15.38 3.05
C ASP A 26 -13.05 -13.91 2.92
N ARG A 27 -13.44 -13.40 1.80
CA ARG A 27 -13.69 -11.99 1.51
C ARG A 27 -12.45 -11.10 1.40
N GLY A 28 -11.25 -11.68 1.26
CA GLY A 28 -10.05 -10.91 0.98
C GLY A 28 -10.12 -10.21 -0.38
N GLY A 29 -9.26 -9.22 -0.59
CA GLY A 29 -9.22 -8.47 -1.86
C GLY A 29 -10.30 -7.41 -2.01
N TRP A 30 -10.97 -7.07 -0.94
CA TRP A 30 -12.11 -6.14 -0.97
C TRP A 30 -11.74 -4.73 -1.44
N ALA A 31 -10.50 -4.29 -1.25
CA ALA A 31 -10.07 -2.95 -1.67
C ALA A 31 -10.13 -2.79 -3.18
N PHE A 32 -9.97 -3.86 -3.95
CA PHE A 32 -10.00 -3.80 -5.42
C PHE A 32 -11.42 -3.88 -6.00
N ARG A 33 -12.42 -4.06 -5.19
CA ARG A 33 -13.81 -4.04 -5.64
C ARG A 33 -14.32 -2.63 -5.87
N TYR A 34 -13.59 -1.62 -5.40
CA TYR A 34 -13.98 -0.22 -5.49
C TYR A 34 -12.89 0.54 -6.20
N GLU A 35 -13.27 1.40 -7.12
CA GLU A 35 -12.36 2.27 -7.84
C GLU A 35 -12.16 3.56 -7.04
N ARG A 36 -10.89 3.92 -6.79
CA ARG A 36 -10.57 5.15 -6.05
C ARG A 36 -10.70 6.40 -6.89
N GLY A 37 -10.58 6.26 -8.23
CA GLY A 37 -10.51 7.38 -9.13
C GLY A 37 -9.15 8.08 -9.11
N GLU A 38 -8.97 9.07 -9.99
CA GLU A 38 -7.72 9.79 -10.13
C GLU A 38 -7.30 10.53 -8.86
N GLU A 39 -8.25 11.12 -8.15
CA GLU A 39 -7.94 11.83 -6.90
C GLU A 39 -7.43 10.89 -5.82
N GLY A 40 -8.04 9.71 -5.69
CA GLY A 40 -7.59 8.71 -4.72
C GLY A 40 -6.21 8.17 -5.07
N ASP A 41 -5.95 7.93 -6.35
CA ASP A 41 -4.64 7.47 -6.80
C ASP A 41 -3.57 8.53 -6.57
N ARG A 42 -3.86 9.79 -6.83
CA ARG A 42 -2.95 10.90 -6.56
C ARG A 42 -2.67 11.03 -5.07
N PHE A 43 -3.68 10.87 -4.23
CA PHE A 43 -3.51 10.91 -2.79
C PHE A 43 -2.47 9.86 -2.33
N LYS A 44 -2.60 8.64 -2.82
CA LYS A 44 -1.65 7.56 -2.47
C LYS A 44 -0.27 7.82 -3.03
N LEU A 45 -0.16 8.33 -4.24
CA LEU A 45 1.12 8.68 -4.85
C LEU A 45 1.83 9.76 -4.02
N ASP A 46 1.14 10.85 -3.69
CA ASP A 46 1.71 11.94 -2.91
C ASP A 46 2.17 11.47 -1.53
N GLU A 47 1.40 10.60 -0.90
CA GLU A 47 1.73 10.02 0.40
C GLU A 47 3.03 9.22 0.34
N VAL A 48 3.19 8.38 -0.67
CA VAL A 48 4.39 7.56 -0.84
C VAL A 48 5.59 8.43 -1.20
N MET A 49 5.41 9.40 -2.09
CA MET A 49 6.50 10.29 -2.50
C MET A 49 7.02 11.14 -1.35
N ALA A 50 6.18 11.51 -0.39
CA ALA A 50 6.57 12.29 0.77
C ALA A 50 7.23 11.47 1.88
N ALA A 51 7.16 10.14 1.82
CA ALA A 51 7.71 9.27 2.86
C ALA A 51 9.21 9.05 2.67
N ASP A 52 9.92 8.95 3.77
CA ASP A 52 11.36 8.63 3.77
C ASP A 52 11.64 7.15 4.00
N GLY A 53 10.68 6.42 4.54
CA GLY A 53 10.80 4.99 4.78
C GLY A 53 9.45 4.37 5.09
N LEU A 54 9.40 3.05 5.05
CA LEU A 54 8.21 2.26 5.37
C LEU A 54 8.46 1.43 6.61
N LEU A 55 7.55 1.50 7.57
CA LEU A 55 7.53 0.65 8.74
C LEU A 55 6.43 -0.38 8.55
N LEU A 56 6.81 -1.64 8.38
CA LEU A 56 5.90 -2.71 7.99
C LEU A 56 5.93 -3.85 9.00
N GLY A 57 4.80 -4.52 9.17
CA GLY A 57 4.76 -5.78 9.87
C GLY A 57 5.38 -6.89 9.01
N ARG A 58 5.69 -8.03 9.63
CA ARG A 58 6.38 -9.14 8.98
C ARG A 58 5.64 -9.66 7.74
N ILE A 59 4.34 -9.89 7.85
CA ILE A 59 3.53 -10.45 6.75
C ILE A 59 3.42 -9.45 5.61
N THR A 60 3.20 -8.17 5.93
CA THR A 60 3.14 -7.11 4.92
C THR A 60 4.48 -6.96 4.21
N TYR A 61 5.58 -6.98 4.95
CA TYR A 61 6.92 -6.91 4.36
C TYR A 61 7.16 -8.04 3.37
N ALA A 62 6.84 -9.27 3.77
CA ALA A 62 7.02 -10.43 2.90
C ALA A 62 6.15 -10.34 1.64
N GLY A 63 4.91 -9.90 1.78
CA GLY A 63 4.00 -9.71 0.64
C GLY A 63 4.49 -8.64 -0.32
N PHE A 64 4.95 -7.51 0.19
CA PHE A 64 5.50 -6.44 -0.64
C PHE A 64 6.79 -6.85 -1.33
N ALA A 65 7.66 -7.57 -0.64
CA ALA A 65 8.90 -8.07 -1.22
C ALA A 65 8.66 -9.05 -2.38
N ALA A 66 7.57 -9.80 -2.34
CA ALA A 66 7.19 -10.71 -3.41
C ALA A 66 6.52 -9.98 -4.59
N ALA A 67 5.74 -8.92 -4.31
CA ALA A 67 4.87 -8.30 -5.32
C ALA A 67 5.50 -7.11 -6.05
N TRP A 68 6.19 -6.23 -5.31
CA TRP A 68 6.57 -4.93 -5.85
C TRP A 68 7.81 -4.89 -6.73
N PRO A 69 8.89 -5.68 -6.52
CA PRO A 69 10.10 -5.56 -7.34
C PRO A 69 9.91 -5.77 -8.83
N SER A 70 8.89 -6.54 -9.23
CA SER A 70 8.59 -6.79 -10.64
C SER A 70 7.63 -5.77 -11.25
N ARG A 71 7.13 -4.81 -10.47
CA ARG A 71 6.15 -3.83 -10.95
C ARG A 71 6.83 -2.56 -11.42
N THR A 72 6.24 -1.95 -12.45
CA THR A 72 6.64 -0.63 -12.94
C THR A 72 5.39 0.20 -13.18
N ASP A 73 5.52 1.51 -13.08
CA ASP A 73 4.45 2.43 -13.41
C ASP A 73 5.04 3.76 -13.92
N GLU A 74 4.22 4.53 -14.62
CA GLU A 74 4.66 5.77 -15.26
C GLU A 74 4.90 6.93 -14.30
N PHE A 75 4.38 6.84 -13.06
CA PHE A 75 4.47 7.91 -12.07
C PHE A 75 5.66 7.77 -11.12
N GLY A 76 6.40 6.67 -11.19
CA GLY A 76 7.53 6.40 -10.31
C GLY A 76 7.14 5.84 -8.94
N PHE A 77 5.90 5.42 -8.75
CA PHE A 77 5.43 4.85 -7.49
C PHE A 77 6.19 3.57 -7.15
N ALA A 78 6.29 2.65 -8.11
CA ALA A 78 6.98 1.38 -7.88
C ALA A 78 8.46 1.58 -7.58
N ASP A 79 9.13 2.47 -8.29
CA ASP A 79 10.54 2.78 -8.05
C ASP A 79 10.74 3.34 -6.64
N LYS A 80 9.93 4.30 -6.23
CA LYS A 80 10.01 4.87 -4.89
C LYS A 80 9.77 3.81 -3.82
N PHE A 81 8.75 2.99 -4.03
CA PHE A 81 8.37 1.93 -3.11
C PHE A 81 9.48 0.89 -2.95
N ASN A 82 10.14 0.52 -4.06
CA ASN A 82 11.19 -0.49 -4.06
C ASN A 82 12.51 0.02 -3.49
N THR A 83 12.82 1.30 -3.64
CA THR A 83 14.10 1.88 -3.21
C THR A 83 14.06 2.49 -1.82
N MET A 84 12.86 2.76 -1.29
CA MET A 84 12.69 3.38 0.02
C MET A 84 13.11 2.41 1.14
N PRO A 85 13.81 2.88 2.18
CA PRO A 85 14.14 2.04 3.35
C PRO A 85 12.90 1.43 3.98
N LYS A 86 13.06 0.20 4.45
CA LYS A 86 11.97 -0.57 5.07
C LYS A 86 12.42 -1.21 6.37
#